data_706eb630c38a4685f0af93f2c87dc0e5
#
_entry.id   706eb630c38a4685f0af93f2c87dc0e5
#
_cell.length_a   1.000
_cell.length_b   1.000
_cell.length_c   1.000
_cell.angle_alpha   90.00
_cell.angle_beta   90.00
_cell.angle_gamma   90.00
#
_symmetry.space_group_name_H-M   'P 1'
#
loop_
_entity.id
_entity.type
_entity.pdbx_description
1 polymer ?
#
loop_
_entity_poly.entity_id
_entity_poly.type
_entity_poly.pdbx_seq_one_letter_code
_entity_poly.pdbx_strand_id
1 'polypeptide(L)'
;MMVTGCLFLAVAARAEARPLLMISVDGLRPGDVLEADKRGLKIPVLRKLAADGMTASGVRNVLPTVTYPNHTTLITGVFPSRHGIAGNVTFDPKQQNMDSWYWYARDIKVKTLWDAVHAHGGKVASLSWPVSVGAASIDYNIPEYWRAHNADDIKLVTALATPGLVDEMQKATGLALAKADGDTVEADTGRLRYAAALIAAHHPEFTTVHLRALDHVEHETGPGSKESNAALESLDRAIGETIAAARKATPDLAVAIVSDHGFSPVEHDVNLIAPFVQAGLITLDAKGKVTSWQAEPWGSASVAVVLANPKDEALKAKVAKLVKELAAKPELGIADVADESAIAKMGGTPMASFWIDFKPGYTMGADPSKPAVSPGTVKGNHGYFPTQPNMRATFILEGDGIAKKSLGEIDMRDVAPTLAKVMDVPFPGPDGKPLY
;
A
#
# COMPACT_ATOMS: atom_id res chain seq x y z
N MET A 1 -61.99 -32.22 8.06
CA MET A 1 -60.87 -31.86 8.94
C MET A 1 -59.70 -31.36 8.06
N MET A 2 -59.55 -30.06 7.97
CA MET A 2 -58.36 -29.44 7.27
C MET A 2 -57.30 -29.17 8.34
N VAL A 3 -56.17 -29.79 8.17
CA VAL A 3 -54.98 -29.52 9.04
C VAL A 3 -54.16 -28.42 8.34
N THR A 4 -54.22 -27.24 8.92
CA THR A 4 -53.41 -26.08 8.50
C THR A 4 -52.01 -26.22 9.09
N GLY A 5 -51.05 -26.65 8.30
CA GLY A 5 -49.63 -26.68 8.69
C GLY A 5 -49.05 -25.26 8.72
N CYS A 6 -48.74 -24.70 9.88
CA CYS A 6 -47.95 -23.52 10.05
C CYS A 6 -46.49 -23.86 9.74
N LEU A 7 -45.95 -23.34 8.62
CA LEU A 7 -44.52 -23.36 8.31
C LEU A 7 -43.86 -22.28 9.19
N PHE A 8 -43.17 -22.69 10.25
CA PHE A 8 -42.26 -21.81 10.97
C PHE A 8 -40.97 -21.66 10.13
N LEU A 9 -40.83 -20.53 9.46
CA LEU A 9 -39.52 -20.10 8.95
C LEU A 9 -38.65 -19.75 10.16
N ALA A 10 -37.73 -20.63 10.49
CA ALA A 10 -36.64 -20.31 11.41
C ALA A 10 -35.75 -19.31 10.70
N VAL A 11 -35.86 -18.04 11.06
CA VAL A 11 -34.84 -17.03 10.76
C VAL A 11 -33.64 -17.45 11.63
N ALA A 12 -32.65 -18.08 11.01
CA ALA A 12 -31.37 -18.31 11.67
C ALA A 12 -30.83 -16.92 12.05
N ALA A 13 -30.68 -16.65 13.34
CA ALA A 13 -30.00 -15.50 13.86
C ALA A 13 -28.58 -15.55 13.25
N ARG A 14 -28.26 -14.59 12.39
CA ARG A 14 -26.93 -14.41 11.81
C ARG A 14 -26.01 -14.12 12.99
N ALA A 15 -24.93 -14.89 13.17
CA ALA A 15 -23.86 -14.44 14.05
C ALA A 15 -23.39 -13.09 13.49
N GLU A 16 -23.49 -12.04 14.28
CA GLU A 16 -23.03 -10.72 13.84
C GLU A 16 -21.54 -10.83 13.54
N ALA A 17 -21.17 -10.47 12.29
CA ALA A 17 -19.79 -10.41 11.88
C ALA A 17 -19.04 -9.44 12.80
N ARG A 18 -17.86 -9.81 13.28
CA ARG A 18 -17.07 -8.95 14.16
C ARG A 18 -16.61 -7.71 13.40
N PRO A 19 -16.93 -6.49 13.85
CA PRO A 19 -16.42 -5.28 13.22
C PRO A 19 -14.91 -5.18 13.30
N LEU A 20 -14.28 -4.70 12.20
CA LEU A 20 -12.83 -4.58 12.07
C LEU A 20 -12.44 -3.19 11.57
N LEU A 21 -11.52 -2.55 12.29
CA LEU A 21 -10.81 -1.34 11.84
C LEU A 21 -9.40 -1.73 11.42
N MET A 22 -9.09 -1.56 10.14
CA MET A 22 -7.76 -1.76 9.57
C MET A 22 -7.13 -0.39 9.30
N ILE A 23 -6.05 -0.08 10.01
CA ILE A 23 -5.26 1.14 9.83
C ILE A 23 -3.93 0.74 9.18
N SER A 24 -3.69 1.25 7.98
CA SER A 24 -2.38 1.18 7.33
C SER A 24 -1.58 2.43 7.65
N VAL A 25 -0.39 2.23 8.22
CA VAL A 25 0.60 3.30 8.43
C VAL A 25 1.69 3.09 7.38
N ASP A 26 1.67 3.91 6.33
CA ASP A 26 2.57 3.81 5.18
C ASP A 26 4.04 3.88 5.64
N GLY A 27 4.84 2.93 5.17
CA GLY A 27 6.26 2.85 5.51
C GLY A 27 6.62 2.32 6.91
N LEU A 28 5.65 1.99 7.78
CA LEU A 28 5.90 1.55 9.15
C LEU A 28 6.66 0.22 9.18
N ARG A 29 7.91 0.25 9.63
CA ARG A 29 8.75 -0.95 9.74
C ARG A 29 8.43 -1.73 11.02
N PRO A 30 8.47 -3.07 11.01
CA PRO A 30 8.24 -3.87 12.22
C PRO A 30 9.23 -3.53 13.34
N GLY A 31 10.47 -3.20 13.01
CA GLY A 31 11.49 -2.80 13.99
C GLY A 31 11.17 -1.49 14.71
N ASP A 32 10.37 -0.59 14.14
CA ASP A 32 9.96 0.65 14.82
C ASP A 32 9.03 0.34 16.01
N VAL A 33 8.21 -0.71 15.89
CA VAL A 33 7.31 -1.15 16.97
C VAL A 33 8.00 -2.14 17.92
N LEU A 34 8.60 -3.19 17.38
CA LEU A 34 9.14 -4.30 18.16
C LEU A 34 10.44 -3.92 18.93
N GLU A 35 11.18 -2.94 18.45
CA GLU A 35 12.41 -2.44 19.05
C GLU A 35 12.29 -0.99 19.53
N ALA A 36 11.08 -0.49 19.72
CA ALA A 36 10.79 0.91 20.09
C ALA A 36 11.61 1.39 21.31
N ASP A 37 11.75 0.56 22.36
CA ASP A 37 12.53 0.89 23.55
C ASP A 37 14.02 1.10 23.23
N LYS A 38 14.59 0.23 22.39
CA LYS A 38 16.00 0.34 21.97
C LYS A 38 16.25 1.59 21.13
N ARG A 39 15.24 2.05 20.43
CA ARG A 39 15.27 3.25 19.56
C ARG A 39 14.86 4.52 20.30
N GLY A 40 14.39 4.41 21.55
CA GLY A 40 13.88 5.53 22.34
C GLY A 40 12.56 6.12 21.83
N LEU A 41 11.79 5.35 21.04
CA LEU A 41 10.48 5.75 20.48
C LEU A 41 9.39 5.68 21.54
N LYS A 42 8.58 6.74 21.63
CA LYS A 42 7.44 6.85 22.56
C LYS A 42 6.13 6.55 21.86
N ILE A 43 5.90 5.28 21.57
CA ILE A 43 4.73 4.74 20.86
C ILE A 43 3.98 3.70 21.72
N PRO A 44 3.42 4.10 22.88
CA PRO A 44 2.82 3.18 23.83
C PRO A 44 1.61 2.45 23.28
N VAL A 45 0.85 3.03 22.35
CA VAL A 45 -0.37 2.44 21.76
C VAL A 45 0.00 1.27 20.86
N LEU A 46 0.86 1.47 19.86
CA LEU A 46 1.30 0.42 18.94
C LEU A 46 1.99 -0.72 19.69
N ARG A 47 2.82 -0.38 20.69
CA ARG A 47 3.47 -1.39 21.55
C ARG A 47 2.47 -2.21 22.35
N LYS A 48 1.44 -1.55 22.90
CA LYS A 48 0.39 -2.27 23.65
C LYS A 48 -0.40 -3.20 22.72
N LEU A 49 -0.83 -2.72 21.56
CA LEU A 49 -1.52 -3.56 20.56
C LEU A 49 -0.64 -4.78 20.16
N ALA A 50 0.65 -4.55 19.92
CA ALA A 50 1.59 -5.63 19.59
C ALA A 50 1.78 -6.62 20.74
N ALA A 51 1.78 -6.14 21.99
CA ALA A 51 1.96 -6.96 23.17
C ALA A 51 0.71 -7.78 23.54
N ASP A 52 -0.48 -7.27 23.25
CA ASP A 52 -1.75 -7.88 23.63
C ASP A 52 -2.38 -8.73 22.51
N GLY A 53 -2.00 -8.49 21.27
CA GLY A 53 -2.54 -9.14 20.08
C GLY A 53 -1.64 -10.18 19.43
N MET A 54 -1.98 -10.49 18.18
CA MET A 54 -1.20 -11.33 17.28
C MET A 54 -0.27 -10.41 16.46
N THR A 55 1.05 -10.64 16.49
CA THR A 55 2.04 -9.77 15.87
C THR A 55 3.07 -10.55 15.07
N ALA A 56 3.32 -10.14 13.82
CA ALA A 56 4.38 -10.70 12.99
C ALA A 56 5.74 -10.07 13.30
N SER A 57 6.81 -10.84 13.20
CA SER A 57 8.17 -10.29 13.24
C SER A 57 8.51 -9.47 11.99
N GLY A 58 7.77 -9.65 10.92
CA GLY A 58 7.82 -8.91 9.67
C GLY A 58 6.85 -9.52 8.66
N VAL A 59 6.38 -8.70 7.73
CA VAL A 59 5.54 -9.13 6.62
C VAL A 59 6.35 -9.06 5.33
N ARG A 60 6.46 -10.17 4.62
CA ARG A 60 7.08 -10.20 3.30
C ARG A 60 6.12 -9.63 2.27
N ASN A 61 6.53 -8.55 1.66
CA ASN A 61 5.82 -7.77 0.65
C ASN A 61 5.73 -8.49 -0.69
N VAL A 62 5.05 -7.86 -1.64
CA VAL A 62 5.01 -8.27 -3.06
C VAL A 62 5.88 -7.36 -3.92
N LEU A 63 6.21 -7.79 -5.14
CA LEU A 63 7.02 -7.03 -6.09
C LEU A 63 6.12 -6.19 -7.02
N PRO A 64 6.34 -4.87 -7.13
CA PRO A 64 7.27 -4.02 -6.37
C PRO A 64 6.78 -3.74 -4.94
N THR A 65 7.72 -3.43 -4.02
CA THR A 65 7.40 -3.08 -2.64
C THR A 65 7.03 -1.59 -2.54
N VAL A 66 5.99 -1.20 -3.27
CA VAL A 66 5.45 0.17 -3.31
C VAL A 66 3.98 0.18 -2.90
N THR A 67 3.47 1.34 -2.58
CA THR A 67 2.19 1.58 -1.90
C THR A 67 1.00 0.86 -2.52
N TYR A 68 0.68 1.11 -3.78
CA TYR A 68 -0.58 0.66 -4.40
C TYR A 68 -0.65 -0.86 -4.61
N PRO A 69 0.39 -1.55 -5.15
CA PRO A 69 0.40 -3.00 -5.24
C PRO A 69 0.26 -3.68 -3.88
N ASN A 70 0.95 -3.17 -2.85
CA ASN A 70 0.94 -3.78 -1.52
C ASN A 70 -0.39 -3.54 -0.80
N HIS A 71 -0.96 -2.32 -0.84
CA HIS A 71 -2.31 -2.05 -0.32
C HIS A 71 -3.37 -2.90 -1.02
N THR A 72 -3.24 -3.13 -2.33
CA THR A 72 -4.14 -4.02 -3.07
C THR A 72 -3.98 -5.47 -2.62
N THR A 73 -2.74 -5.93 -2.39
CA THR A 73 -2.49 -7.27 -1.85
C THR A 73 -3.06 -7.44 -0.44
N LEU A 74 -2.94 -6.42 0.44
CA LEU A 74 -3.50 -6.43 1.79
C LEU A 74 -5.02 -6.67 1.83
N ILE A 75 -5.76 -6.29 0.78
CA ILE A 75 -7.23 -6.45 0.70
C ILE A 75 -7.68 -7.53 -0.29
N THR A 76 -6.75 -8.15 -1.05
CA THR A 76 -7.09 -9.20 -2.02
C THR A 76 -6.46 -10.55 -1.70
N GLY A 77 -5.35 -10.56 -0.98
CA GLY A 77 -4.61 -11.78 -0.66
C GLY A 77 -3.94 -12.44 -1.86
N VAL A 78 -3.69 -11.69 -2.95
CA VAL A 78 -3.05 -12.23 -4.17
C VAL A 78 -1.90 -11.34 -4.64
N PHE A 79 -1.07 -11.85 -5.53
CA PHE A 79 0.05 -11.12 -6.13
C PHE A 79 -0.38 -10.03 -7.14
N PRO A 80 0.47 -9.00 -7.39
CA PRO A 80 0.29 -7.98 -8.42
C PRO A 80 0.01 -8.55 -9.81
N SER A 81 0.65 -9.66 -10.19
CA SER A 81 0.39 -10.38 -11.44
C SER A 81 -1.06 -10.86 -11.59
N ARG A 82 -1.80 -11.03 -10.47
CA ARG A 82 -3.21 -11.46 -10.45
C ARG A 82 -4.17 -10.30 -10.26
N HIS A 83 -3.90 -9.38 -9.30
CA HIS A 83 -4.82 -8.27 -9.06
C HIS A 83 -4.64 -7.12 -10.06
N GLY A 84 -3.55 -7.08 -10.85
CA GLY A 84 -3.38 -6.16 -11.97
C GLY A 84 -2.78 -4.79 -11.64
N ILE A 85 -2.57 -4.47 -10.37
CA ILE A 85 -1.95 -3.21 -9.94
C ILE A 85 -0.43 -3.42 -9.90
N ALA A 86 0.26 -2.94 -10.93
CA ALA A 86 1.66 -3.27 -11.20
C ALA A 86 2.67 -2.27 -10.61
N GLY A 87 2.20 -1.14 -10.11
CA GLY A 87 2.99 -0.05 -9.52
C GLY A 87 2.05 0.98 -8.93
N ASN A 88 2.57 2.10 -8.41
CA ASN A 88 1.74 3.24 -8.01
C ASN A 88 1.13 3.92 -9.24
N VAL A 89 1.92 4.01 -10.32
CA VAL A 89 1.53 4.57 -11.61
C VAL A 89 1.48 3.48 -12.68
N THR A 90 0.68 3.70 -13.72
CA THR A 90 0.67 2.84 -14.91
C THR A 90 1.94 3.06 -15.73
N PHE A 91 2.36 2.05 -16.49
CA PHE A 91 3.47 2.20 -17.41
C PHE A 91 3.07 3.13 -18.57
N ASP A 92 3.66 4.32 -18.63
CA ASP A 92 3.42 5.35 -19.66
C ASP A 92 4.75 5.98 -20.12
N PRO A 93 5.51 5.25 -20.95
CA PRO A 93 6.86 5.66 -21.35
C PRO A 93 6.92 7.00 -22.09
N LYS A 94 5.84 7.41 -22.74
CA LYS A 94 5.76 8.69 -23.45
C LYS A 94 5.13 9.82 -22.63
N GLN A 95 4.77 9.53 -21.37
CA GLN A 95 4.09 10.48 -20.48
C GLN A 95 2.88 11.17 -21.16
N GLN A 96 2.01 10.35 -21.76
CA GLN A 96 0.82 10.83 -22.47
C GLN A 96 -0.34 11.06 -21.50
N ASN A 97 -0.37 10.36 -20.38
CA ASN A 97 -1.36 10.50 -19.33
C ASN A 97 -0.76 11.30 -18.18
N MET A 98 -1.30 12.49 -17.91
CA MET A 98 -0.96 13.22 -16.70
C MET A 98 -1.38 12.37 -15.49
N ASP A 99 -0.44 12.20 -14.55
CA ASP A 99 -0.66 11.47 -13.32
C ASP A 99 -1.39 10.15 -13.53
N SER A 100 -0.70 9.23 -14.16
CA SER A 100 -1.22 7.90 -14.51
C SER A 100 -1.29 6.94 -13.31
N TRP A 101 -1.61 7.43 -12.11
CA TRP A 101 -1.78 6.63 -10.91
C TRP A 101 -2.95 5.66 -11.04
N TYR A 102 -2.87 4.52 -10.35
CA TYR A 102 -3.95 3.54 -10.27
C TYR A 102 -5.04 4.00 -9.27
N TRP A 103 -5.77 5.06 -9.60
CA TRP A 103 -6.80 5.61 -8.72
C TRP A 103 -8.03 4.70 -8.55
N TYR A 104 -8.40 3.96 -9.60
CA TYR A 104 -9.74 3.42 -9.77
C TYR A 104 -9.83 1.94 -9.39
N ALA A 105 -10.81 1.59 -8.54
CA ALA A 105 -11.09 0.22 -8.11
C ALA A 105 -11.37 -0.75 -9.28
N ARG A 106 -11.88 -0.24 -10.41
CA ARG A 106 -12.10 -1.05 -11.63
C ARG A 106 -10.82 -1.67 -12.21
N ASP A 107 -9.64 -1.17 -11.81
CA ASP A 107 -8.36 -1.67 -12.27
C ASP A 107 -7.94 -2.93 -11.51
N ILE A 108 -8.53 -3.19 -10.34
CA ILE A 108 -8.37 -4.42 -9.58
C ILE A 108 -9.12 -5.56 -10.28
N LYS A 109 -8.41 -6.63 -10.66
CA LYS A 109 -8.94 -7.72 -11.50
C LYS A 109 -9.53 -8.89 -10.70
N VAL A 110 -9.48 -8.84 -9.37
CA VAL A 110 -9.95 -9.89 -8.46
C VAL A 110 -10.88 -9.31 -7.40
N LYS A 111 -11.60 -10.16 -6.68
CA LYS A 111 -12.43 -9.74 -5.55
C LYS A 111 -11.58 -9.24 -4.39
N THR A 112 -12.04 -8.17 -3.76
CA THR A 112 -11.43 -7.56 -2.58
C THR A 112 -12.14 -8.01 -1.31
N LEU A 113 -11.53 -7.76 -0.16
CA LEU A 113 -12.16 -7.98 1.14
C LEU A 113 -13.40 -7.08 1.32
N TRP A 114 -13.41 -5.88 0.72
CA TRP A 114 -14.60 -5.02 0.63
C TRP A 114 -15.75 -5.71 -0.09
N ASP A 115 -15.46 -6.35 -1.24
CA ASP A 115 -16.48 -7.11 -1.99
C ASP A 115 -17.04 -8.27 -1.17
N ALA A 116 -16.18 -8.96 -0.41
CA ALA A 116 -16.60 -10.08 0.41
C ALA A 116 -17.52 -9.66 1.56
N VAL A 117 -17.15 -8.61 2.29
CA VAL A 117 -17.97 -8.06 3.37
C VAL A 117 -19.30 -7.55 2.85
N HIS A 118 -19.29 -6.76 1.76
CA HIS A 118 -20.51 -6.23 1.15
C HIS A 118 -21.43 -7.35 0.63
N ALA A 119 -20.88 -8.36 -0.07
CA ALA A 119 -21.64 -9.52 -0.55
C ALA A 119 -22.22 -10.34 0.58
N HIS A 120 -21.59 -10.33 1.76
CA HIS A 120 -22.10 -10.95 2.98
C HIS A 120 -23.15 -10.07 3.70
N GLY A 121 -23.50 -8.90 3.15
CA GLY A 121 -24.49 -7.94 3.62
C GLY A 121 -23.98 -7.01 4.72
N GLY A 122 -22.66 -6.94 4.94
CA GLY A 122 -22.02 -6.00 5.83
C GLY A 122 -21.81 -4.64 5.16
N LYS A 123 -21.63 -3.58 5.96
CA LYS A 123 -21.30 -2.25 5.52
C LYS A 123 -19.79 -2.03 5.53
N VAL A 124 -19.27 -1.35 4.52
CA VAL A 124 -17.86 -1.06 4.34
C VAL A 124 -17.61 0.44 4.33
N ALA A 125 -16.59 0.86 5.08
CA ALA A 125 -16.06 2.21 5.08
C ALA A 125 -14.61 2.24 4.61
N SER A 126 -14.21 3.31 3.91
CA SER A 126 -12.83 3.50 3.48
C SER A 126 -12.44 4.97 3.47
N LEU A 127 -11.29 5.27 4.03
CA LEU A 127 -10.73 6.61 4.13
C LEU A 127 -9.32 6.62 3.55
N SER A 128 -9.15 7.30 2.42
CA SER A 128 -7.87 7.47 1.73
C SER A 128 -7.15 6.15 1.36
N TRP A 129 -7.89 5.04 1.18
CA TRP A 129 -7.25 3.79 0.76
C TRP A 129 -6.92 3.83 -0.73
N PRO A 130 -5.69 3.40 -1.14
CA PRO A 130 -5.30 3.35 -2.55
C PRO A 130 -6.24 2.50 -3.40
N VAL A 131 -6.40 2.86 -4.68
CA VAL A 131 -7.21 2.14 -5.66
C VAL A 131 -8.68 1.99 -5.25
N SER A 132 -9.24 2.95 -4.52
CA SER A 132 -10.62 2.87 -3.99
C SER A 132 -11.64 3.74 -4.75
N VAL A 133 -11.21 4.59 -5.70
CA VAL A 133 -12.12 5.45 -6.45
C VAL A 133 -13.14 4.60 -7.22
N GLY A 134 -14.45 4.85 -6.97
CA GLY A 134 -15.53 4.14 -7.64
C GLY A 134 -15.71 2.67 -7.23
N ALA A 135 -15.19 2.25 -6.07
CA ALA A 135 -15.42 0.93 -5.51
C ALA A 135 -16.90 0.77 -5.08
N ALA A 136 -17.67 -0.04 -5.83
CA ALA A 136 -19.10 -0.21 -5.60
C ALA A 136 -19.45 -0.96 -4.29
N SER A 137 -18.50 -1.68 -3.72
CA SER A 137 -18.65 -2.43 -2.46
C SER A 137 -18.28 -1.63 -1.21
N ILE A 138 -17.90 -0.35 -1.37
CA ILE A 138 -17.64 0.55 -0.24
C ILE A 138 -18.83 1.49 -0.09
N ASP A 139 -19.57 1.35 1.00
CA ASP A 139 -20.78 2.16 1.28
C ASP A 139 -20.39 3.61 1.67
N TYR A 140 -19.30 3.79 2.39
CA TYR A 140 -18.82 5.08 2.92
C TYR A 140 -17.37 5.30 2.50
N ASN A 141 -17.13 5.91 1.33
CA ASN A 141 -15.81 6.11 0.76
C ASN A 141 -15.43 7.59 0.69
N ILE A 142 -14.30 7.96 1.26
CA ILE A 142 -13.55 9.18 0.96
C ILE A 142 -12.23 8.71 0.35
N PRO A 143 -12.13 8.62 -0.99
CA PRO A 143 -11.00 7.95 -1.65
C PRO A 143 -9.72 8.80 -1.62
N GLU A 144 -8.59 8.14 -1.86
CA GLU A 144 -7.33 8.79 -2.15
C GLU A 144 -7.32 9.30 -3.61
N TYR A 145 -7.10 10.63 -3.80
CA TYR A 145 -7.06 11.23 -5.12
C TYR A 145 -6.46 12.64 -5.07
N TRP A 146 -5.40 12.91 -5.86
CA TRP A 146 -4.72 14.23 -5.86
C TRP A 146 -4.23 14.67 -7.24
N ARG A 147 -4.99 14.38 -8.31
CA ARG A 147 -4.59 14.59 -9.69
C ARG A 147 -4.35 16.05 -10.08
N ALA A 148 -4.92 17.00 -9.38
CA ALA A 148 -4.77 18.42 -9.68
C ALA A 148 -3.47 19.01 -9.10
N HIS A 149 -2.87 18.38 -8.07
CA HIS A 149 -1.70 18.86 -7.31
C HIS A 149 -1.88 20.29 -6.78
N ASN A 150 -3.09 20.67 -6.42
CA ASN A 150 -3.44 21.98 -5.86
C ASN A 150 -4.75 21.91 -5.06
N ALA A 151 -5.25 23.07 -4.61
CA ALA A 151 -6.46 23.15 -3.80
C ALA A 151 -7.74 22.58 -4.47
N ASP A 152 -7.73 22.34 -5.78
CA ASP A 152 -8.87 21.70 -6.47
C ASP A 152 -8.97 20.21 -6.15
N ASP A 153 -7.91 19.56 -5.64
CA ASP A 153 -7.98 18.15 -5.22
C ASP A 153 -9.06 17.93 -4.16
N ILE A 154 -9.25 18.86 -3.24
CA ILE A 154 -10.35 18.80 -2.25
C ILE A 154 -11.73 18.73 -2.91
N LYS A 155 -11.94 19.46 -4.01
CA LYS A 155 -13.20 19.42 -4.79
C LYS A 155 -13.34 18.08 -5.51
N LEU A 156 -12.24 17.57 -6.06
CA LEU A 156 -12.20 16.28 -6.75
C LEU A 156 -12.46 15.13 -5.79
N VAL A 157 -11.79 15.08 -4.63
CA VAL A 157 -12.04 14.09 -3.59
C VAL A 157 -13.49 14.15 -3.11
N THR A 158 -14.03 15.37 -2.88
CA THR A 158 -15.44 15.54 -2.48
C THR A 158 -16.41 15.00 -3.54
N ALA A 159 -16.14 15.23 -4.83
CA ALA A 159 -16.96 14.74 -5.93
C ALA A 159 -16.87 13.21 -6.14
N LEU A 160 -15.74 12.59 -5.77
CA LEU A 160 -15.49 11.16 -5.88
C LEU A 160 -15.89 10.37 -4.63
N ALA A 161 -16.10 11.06 -3.52
CA ALA A 161 -16.55 10.46 -2.27
C ALA A 161 -18.02 10.01 -2.35
N THR A 162 -18.44 9.16 -1.43
CA THR A 162 -19.87 8.85 -1.24
C THR A 162 -20.65 10.15 -1.06
N PRO A 163 -21.74 10.37 -1.84
CA PRO A 163 -22.48 11.62 -1.81
C PRO A 163 -22.92 12.05 -0.40
N GLY A 164 -22.58 13.28 0.01
CA GLY A 164 -22.91 13.85 1.31
C GLY A 164 -21.99 13.44 2.46
N LEU A 165 -21.16 12.41 2.30
CA LEU A 165 -20.30 11.88 3.39
C LEU A 165 -19.29 12.92 3.87
N VAL A 166 -18.66 13.68 2.97
CA VAL A 166 -17.71 14.73 3.33
C VAL A 166 -18.34 15.78 4.22
N ASP A 167 -19.53 16.27 3.86
CA ASP A 167 -20.27 17.28 4.63
C ASP A 167 -20.67 16.73 6.02
N GLU A 168 -21.09 15.46 6.05
CA GLU A 168 -21.42 14.76 7.28
C GLU A 168 -20.21 14.69 8.22
N MET A 169 -19.06 14.25 7.72
CA MET A 169 -17.83 14.13 8.51
C MET A 169 -17.31 15.51 8.97
N GLN A 170 -17.36 16.52 8.10
CA GLN A 170 -17.03 17.92 8.48
C GLN A 170 -17.94 18.42 9.61
N LYS A 171 -19.24 18.16 9.53
CA LYS A 171 -20.19 18.55 10.58
C LYS A 171 -19.95 17.78 11.88
N ALA A 172 -19.73 16.46 11.80
CA ALA A 172 -19.54 15.63 12.98
C ALA A 172 -18.26 15.95 13.76
N THR A 173 -17.19 16.31 13.05
CA THR A 173 -15.87 16.54 13.65
C THR A 173 -15.50 18.02 13.83
N GLY A 174 -16.21 18.94 13.17
CA GLY A 174 -15.84 20.34 13.07
C GLY A 174 -14.57 20.60 12.23
N LEU A 175 -14.11 19.61 11.48
CA LEU A 175 -12.86 19.65 10.72
C LEU A 175 -13.12 19.67 9.22
N ALA A 176 -12.57 20.65 8.48
CA ALA A 176 -12.66 20.69 7.04
C ALA A 176 -11.87 19.54 6.39
N LEU A 177 -12.35 19.00 5.24
CA LEU A 177 -11.65 17.92 4.51
C LEU A 177 -10.20 18.28 4.22
N ALA A 178 -9.87 19.51 3.89
CA ALA A 178 -8.50 19.97 3.64
C ALA A 178 -7.55 19.79 4.85
N LYS A 179 -8.08 19.50 6.04
CA LYS A 179 -7.32 19.15 7.25
C LYS A 179 -7.33 17.65 7.55
N ALA A 180 -7.98 16.87 6.71
CA ALA A 180 -8.05 15.41 6.76
C ALA A 180 -7.54 14.75 5.47
N ASP A 181 -7.07 15.56 4.51
CA ASP A 181 -6.46 15.09 3.26
C ASP A 181 -5.07 15.71 3.09
N GLY A 182 -4.12 14.91 2.56
CA GLY A 182 -2.71 15.28 2.41
C GLY A 182 -1.76 14.31 3.13
N ASP A 183 -0.45 14.64 3.09
CA ASP A 183 0.64 13.76 3.53
C ASP A 183 1.30 14.26 4.82
N THR A 184 0.56 14.97 5.65
CA THR A 184 1.04 15.52 6.92
C THR A 184 0.43 14.79 8.13
N VAL A 185 1.12 14.82 9.27
CA VAL A 185 0.60 14.27 10.53
C VAL A 185 -0.73 14.91 10.93
N GLU A 186 -0.94 16.18 10.61
CA GLU A 186 -2.22 16.88 10.84
C GLU A 186 -3.34 16.26 9.98
N ALA A 187 -3.06 16.02 8.70
CA ALA A 187 -4.03 15.42 7.80
C ALA A 187 -4.37 13.97 8.20
N ASP A 188 -3.39 13.17 8.58
CA ASP A 188 -3.61 11.82 9.09
C ASP A 188 -4.42 11.82 10.40
N THR A 189 -4.14 12.76 11.31
CA THR A 189 -4.93 12.93 12.53
C THR A 189 -6.37 13.32 12.21
N GLY A 190 -6.58 14.18 11.23
CA GLY A 190 -7.91 14.55 10.72
C GLY A 190 -8.66 13.37 10.14
N ARG A 191 -7.96 12.55 9.34
CA ARG A 191 -8.48 11.33 8.72
C ARG A 191 -8.89 10.29 9.76
N LEU A 192 -8.08 10.12 10.79
CA LEU A 192 -8.40 9.26 11.94
C LEU A 192 -9.64 9.75 12.72
N ARG A 193 -9.82 11.07 12.88
CA ARG A 193 -11.04 11.63 13.47
C ARG A 193 -12.27 11.37 12.62
N TYR A 194 -12.15 11.46 11.29
CA TYR A 194 -13.22 11.09 10.37
C TYR A 194 -13.58 9.59 10.50
N ALA A 195 -12.57 8.72 10.62
CA ALA A 195 -12.80 7.29 10.83
C ALA A 195 -13.58 7.01 12.11
N ALA A 196 -13.21 7.64 13.24
CA ALA A 196 -13.92 7.48 14.50
C ALA A 196 -15.36 7.98 14.41
N ALA A 197 -15.59 9.15 13.79
CA ALA A 197 -16.93 9.72 13.59
C ALA A 197 -17.80 8.83 12.68
N LEU A 198 -17.21 8.31 11.61
CA LEU A 198 -17.89 7.42 10.67
C LEU A 198 -18.30 6.09 11.35
N ILE A 199 -17.40 5.47 12.12
CA ILE A 199 -17.70 4.26 12.89
C ILE A 199 -18.82 4.52 13.88
N ALA A 200 -18.81 5.65 14.56
CA ALA A 200 -19.84 6.02 15.53
C ALA A 200 -21.22 6.28 14.89
N ALA A 201 -21.25 6.80 13.67
CA ALA A 201 -22.50 7.13 12.97
C ALA A 201 -23.12 5.94 12.22
N HIS A 202 -22.28 5.08 11.64
CA HIS A 202 -22.72 4.09 10.66
C HIS A 202 -22.45 2.62 11.04
N HIS A 203 -21.62 2.37 12.07
CA HIS A 203 -21.25 1.03 12.54
C HIS A 203 -20.89 0.06 11.39
N PRO A 204 -19.92 0.40 10.50
CA PRO A 204 -19.52 -0.50 9.43
C PRO A 204 -18.84 -1.75 10.00
N GLU A 205 -19.04 -2.89 9.35
CA GLU A 205 -18.38 -4.15 9.71
C GLU A 205 -16.90 -4.15 9.32
N PHE A 206 -16.53 -3.39 8.28
CA PHE A 206 -15.14 -3.24 7.86
C PHE A 206 -14.81 -1.79 7.55
N THR A 207 -13.80 -1.26 8.22
CA THR A 207 -13.27 0.08 7.97
C THR A 207 -11.81 0.00 7.61
N THR A 208 -11.41 0.61 6.49
CA THR A 208 -10.00 0.79 6.08
C THR A 208 -9.60 2.25 6.16
N VAL A 209 -8.42 2.52 6.71
CA VAL A 209 -7.84 3.87 6.81
C VAL A 209 -6.38 3.82 6.39
N HIS A 210 -5.94 4.73 5.52
CA HIS A 210 -4.55 4.85 5.10
C HIS A 210 -3.94 6.15 5.63
N LEU A 211 -2.81 6.05 6.32
CA LEU A 211 -2.03 7.15 6.90
C LEU A 211 -0.72 7.29 6.12
N ARG A 212 -0.45 8.47 5.56
CA ARG A 212 0.63 8.72 4.59
C ARG A 212 1.81 9.51 5.14
N ALA A 213 1.64 10.16 6.30
CA ALA A 213 2.61 11.14 6.81
C ALA A 213 3.98 10.55 7.14
N LEU A 214 4.04 9.31 7.64
CA LEU A 214 5.31 8.68 8.02
C LEU A 214 6.17 8.42 6.78
N ASP A 215 5.60 7.83 5.74
CA ASP A 215 6.27 7.59 4.45
C ASP A 215 6.82 8.90 3.86
N HIS A 216 5.96 9.93 3.77
CA HIS A 216 6.35 11.25 3.24
C HIS A 216 7.56 11.83 3.99
N VAL A 217 7.53 11.81 5.32
CA VAL A 217 8.64 12.31 6.14
C VAL A 217 9.90 11.43 5.98
N GLU A 218 9.75 10.11 5.83
CA GLU A 218 10.89 9.22 5.62
C GLU A 218 11.54 9.41 4.24
N HIS A 219 10.79 9.78 3.22
CA HIS A 219 11.37 10.22 1.93
C HIS A 219 12.22 11.49 2.07
N GLU A 220 11.75 12.47 2.84
CA GLU A 220 12.41 13.77 2.99
C GLU A 220 13.61 13.74 3.94
N THR A 221 13.53 12.99 5.03
CA THR A 221 14.48 13.07 6.15
C THR A 221 15.23 11.77 6.43
N GLY A 222 14.79 10.68 5.82
CA GLY A 222 15.30 9.33 6.01
C GLY A 222 14.62 8.55 7.13
N PRO A 223 14.61 7.22 7.02
CA PRO A 223 13.99 6.34 8.01
C PRO A 223 14.75 6.38 9.34
N GLY A 224 14.01 6.57 10.45
CA GLY A 224 14.56 6.67 11.80
C GLY A 224 15.21 8.01 12.11
N SER A 225 14.99 9.04 11.28
CA SER A 225 15.36 10.42 11.58
C SER A 225 14.59 10.95 12.80
N LYS A 226 15.02 12.07 13.36
CA LYS A 226 14.29 12.72 14.46
C LYS A 226 12.87 13.12 14.02
N GLU A 227 12.72 13.57 12.80
CA GLU A 227 11.48 14.02 12.18
C GLU A 227 10.52 12.83 11.96
N SER A 228 10.99 11.72 11.39
CA SER A 228 10.17 10.52 11.19
C SER A 228 9.75 9.88 12.53
N ASN A 229 10.64 9.87 13.52
CA ASN A 229 10.32 9.42 14.87
C ASN A 229 9.24 10.28 15.53
N ALA A 230 9.32 11.61 15.39
CA ALA A 230 8.32 12.54 15.92
C ALA A 230 6.96 12.40 15.22
N ALA A 231 6.97 12.15 13.91
CA ALA A 231 5.77 11.84 13.13
C ALA A 231 5.10 10.57 13.66
N LEU A 232 5.86 9.47 13.80
CA LEU A 232 5.34 8.20 14.30
C LEU A 232 4.79 8.32 15.74
N GLU A 233 5.49 9.02 16.64
CA GLU A 233 5.01 9.26 18.01
C GLU A 233 3.70 10.07 18.04
N SER A 234 3.50 10.97 17.09
CA SER A 234 2.27 11.74 16.95
C SER A 234 1.12 10.90 16.39
N LEU A 235 1.40 10.06 15.39
CA LEU A 235 0.45 9.10 14.84
C LEU A 235 0.03 8.06 15.87
N ASP A 236 0.95 7.55 16.69
CA ASP A 236 0.63 6.60 17.78
C ASP A 236 -0.45 7.16 18.72
N ARG A 237 -0.33 8.42 19.13
CA ARG A 237 -1.34 9.08 19.97
C ARG A 237 -2.69 9.19 19.26
N ALA A 238 -2.69 9.63 18.00
CA ALA A 238 -3.91 9.80 17.22
C ALA A 238 -4.61 8.46 16.96
N ILE A 239 -3.86 7.40 16.69
CA ILE A 239 -4.36 6.01 16.56
C ILE A 239 -5.04 5.59 17.87
N GLY A 240 -4.39 5.84 19.01
CA GLY A 240 -4.95 5.49 20.33
C GLY A 240 -6.27 6.21 20.62
N GLU A 241 -6.35 7.52 20.35
CA GLU A 241 -7.57 8.31 20.49
C GLU A 241 -8.70 7.77 19.59
N THR A 242 -8.37 7.43 18.35
CA THR A 242 -9.31 6.87 17.37
C THR A 242 -9.86 5.52 17.80
N ILE A 243 -9.00 4.59 18.21
CA ILE A 243 -9.40 3.27 18.70
C ILE A 243 -10.30 3.41 19.93
N ALA A 244 -9.93 4.26 20.88
CA ALA A 244 -10.72 4.50 22.07
C ALA A 244 -12.11 5.09 21.76
N ALA A 245 -12.20 6.01 20.80
CA ALA A 245 -13.47 6.58 20.35
C ALA A 245 -14.33 5.55 19.59
N ALA A 246 -13.72 4.79 18.68
CA ALA A 246 -14.40 3.76 17.90
C ALA A 246 -14.96 2.64 18.82
N ARG A 247 -14.20 2.18 19.82
CA ARG A 247 -14.64 1.15 20.77
C ARG A 247 -15.75 1.61 21.72
N LYS A 248 -15.96 2.92 21.92
CA LYS A 248 -17.14 3.41 22.62
C LYS A 248 -18.44 3.18 21.85
N ALA A 249 -18.36 3.27 20.52
CA ALA A 249 -19.50 3.04 19.64
C ALA A 249 -19.66 1.54 19.29
N THR A 250 -18.55 0.83 19.20
CA THR A 250 -18.47 -0.57 18.78
C THR A 250 -17.52 -1.32 19.72
N PRO A 251 -18.00 -1.79 20.89
CA PRO A 251 -17.15 -2.34 21.96
C PRO A 251 -16.30 -3.56 21.57
N ASP A 252 -16.80 -4.41 20.68
CA ASP A 252 -16.18 -5.63 20.18
C ASP A 252 -15.27 -5.41 18.95
N LEU A 253 -15.00 -4.14 18.59
CA LEU A 253 -14.18 -3.76 17.45
C LEU A 253 -12.77 -4.36 17.54
N ALA A 254 -12.45 -5.23 16.58
CA ALA A 254 -11.09 -5.69 16.34
C ALA A 254 -10.28 -4.60 15.59
N VAL A 255 -8.98 -4.56 15.85
CA VAL A 255 -8.08 -3.58 15.23
C VAL A 255 -6.92 -4.31 14.55
N ALA A 256 -6.71 -4.01 13.28
CA ALA A 256 -5.51 -4.42 12.54
C ALA A 256 -4.66 -3.18 12.24
N ILE A 257 -3.41 -3.18 12.67
CA ILE A 257 -2.39 -2.22 12.24
C ILE A 257 -1.51 -2.94 11.23
N VAL A 258 -1.42 -2.35 10.04
CA VAL A 258 -0.61 -2.87 8.94
C VAL A 258 0.28 -1.78 8.39
N SER A 259 1.27 -2.16 7.61
CA SER A 259 1.92 -1.29 6.64
C SER A 259 2.04 -2.03 5.31
N ASP A 260 2.34 -1.32 4.29
CA ASP A 260 2.48 -1.80 2.93
C ASP A 260 3.93 -2.17 2.60
N HIS A 261 4.91 -1.45 3.15
CA HIS A 261 6.35 -1.68 2.99
C HIS A 261 7.16 -1.16 4.17
N GLY A 262 8.45 -1.44 4.14
CA GLY A 262 9.46 -0.81 4.96
C GLY A 262 10.18 0.30 4.20
N PHE A 263 11.34 0.73 4.71
CA PHE A 263 12.12 1.86 4.18
C PHE A 263 13.62 1.61 4.23
N SER A 264 14.35 2.22 3.30
CA SER A 264 15.82 2.21 3.23
C SER A 264 16.35 3.64 3.08
N PRO A 265 17.48 3.99 3.72
CA PRO A 265 18.14 5.26 3.43
C PRO A 265 18.60 5.31 1.97
N VAL A 266 18.69 6.52 1.39
CA VAL A 266 19.18 6.79 0.04
C VAL A 266 20.33 7.79 0.10
N GLU A 267 21.39 7.49 -0.64
CA GLU A 267 22.60 8.31 -0.77
C GLU A 267 22.89 8.68 -2.21
N HIS A 268 22.45 7.82 -3.17
CA HIS A 268 22.82 7.91 -4.57
C HIS A 268 21.62 7.70 -5.49
N ASP A 269 21.52 8.56 -6.52
CA ASP A 269 20.69 8.39 -7.69
C ASP A 269 21.48 7.79 -8.84
N VAL A 270 20.97 6.74 -9.46
CA VAL A 270 21.58 6.03 -10.60
C VAL A 270 20.83 6.36 -11.88
N ASN A 271 21.53 6.87 -12.88
CA ASN A 271 20.95 7.15 -14.19
C ASN A 271 20.94 5.88 -15.06
N LEU A 272 19.82 5.17 -15.08
CA LEU A 272 19.62 4.01 -15.96
C LEU A 272 19.10 4.42 -17.36
N ILE A 273 18.53 5.59 -17.54
CA ILE A 273 17.97 6.02 -18.83
C ILE A 273 19.09 6.23 -19.85
N ALA A 274 20.19 6.90 -19.47
CA ALA A 274 21.29 7.21 -20.39
C ALA A 274 21.90 5.96 -21.08
N PRO A 275 22.19 4.84 -20.39
CA PRO A 275 22.64 3.61 -21.07
C PRO A 275 21.63 3.04 -22.07
N PHE A 276 20.33 3.14 -21.82
CA PHE A 276 19.29 2.68 -22.75
C PHE A 276 19.21 3.59 -23.98
N VAL A 277 19.39 4.89 -23.80
CA VAL A 277 19.52 5.85 -24.93
C VAL A 277 20.75 5.56 -25.76
N GLN A 278 21.92 5.36 -25.13
CA GLN A 278 23.19 5.02 -25.82
C GLN A 278 23.10 3.72 -26.60
N ALA A 279 22.35 2.75 -26.08
CA ALA A 279 22.09 1.48 -26.76
C ALA A 279 21.05 1.60 -27.90
N GLY A 280 20.46 2.79 -28.13
CA GLY A 280 19.41 3.01 -29.12
C GLY A 280 18.08 2.30 -28.77
N LEU A 281 17.83 2.06 -27.48
CA LEU A 281 16.60 1.47 -26.98
C LEU A 281 15.54 2.51 -26.62
N ILE A 282 15.97 3.76 -26.35
CA ILE A 282 15.13 4.93 -26.09
C ILE A 282 15.63 6.09 -26.96
N THR A 283 14.70 6.86 -27.52
CA THR A 283 15.00 8.13 -28.20
C THR A 283 14.35 9.26 -27.45
N LEU A 284 15.13 10.29 -27.10
CA LEU A 284 14.66 11.49 -26.43
C LEU A 284 14.62 12.68 -27.42
N ASP A 285 13.67 13.60 -27.16
CA ASP A 285 13.73 14.93 -27.83
C ASP A 285 14.73 15.88 -27.13
N ALA A 286 14.81 17.10 -27.62
CA ALA A 286 15.69 18.13 -27.05
C ALA A 286 15.35 18.54 -25.60
N LYS A 287 14.17 18.18 -25.12
CA LYS A 287 13.70 18.42 -23.74
C LYS A 287 13.86 17.20 -22.83
N GLY A 288 14.45 16.10 -23.33
CA GLY A 288 14.59 14.84 -22.59
C GLY A 288 13.32 13.98 -22.54
N LYS A 289 12.28 14.31 -23.31
CA LYS A 289 11.06 13.51 -23.38
C LYS A 289 11.22 12.32 -24.32
N VAL A 290 10.71 11.15 -23.93
CA VAL A 290 10.73 9.93 -24.77
C VAL A 290 9.84 10.12 -25.99
N THR A 291 10.41 10.01 -27.18
CA THR A 291 9.70 10.04 -28.48
C THR A 291 9.47 8.65 -29.06
N SER A 292 10.43 7.74 -28.86
CA SER A 292 10.29 6.33 -29.20
C SER A 292 11.07 5.45 -28.21
N TRP A 293 10.63 4.21 -28.06
CA TRP A 293 11.27 3.26 -27.16
C TRP A 293 11.11 1.83 -27.69
N GLN A 294 12.06 0.98 -27.38
CA GLN A 294 12.05 -0.45 -27.60
C GLN A 294 12.13 -1.21 -26.27
N ALA A 295 12.89 -0.68 -25.33
CA ALA A 295 12.94 -1.15 -23.93
C ALA A 295 13.14 0.05 -23.02
N GLU A 296 12.43 0.10 -21.90
CA GLU A 296 12.45 1.23 -20.97
C GLU A 296 12.46 0.75 -19.50
N PRO A 297 13.36 1.32 -18.66
CA PRO A 297 13.34 1.15 -17.21
C PRO A 297 12.15 1.89 -16.61
N TRP A 298 11.41 1.21 -15.69
CA TRP A 298 10.24 1.73 -15.01
C TRP A 298 10.26 1.37 -13.52
N GLY A 299 10.27 2.36 -12.65
CA GLY A 299 10.35 2.19 -11.20
C GLY A 299 11.34 3.16 -10.55
N SER A 300 11.73 2.87 -9.31
CA SER A 300 12.68 3.70 -8.55
C SER A 300 13.73 2.88 -7.79
N ALA A 301 13.41 2.34 -6.62
CA ALA A 301 14.36 1.57 -5.80
C ALA A 301 14.57 0.13 -6.31
N SER A 302 13.60 -0.42 -7.03
CA SER A 302 13.82 -1.47 -8.01
C SER A 302 13.12 -1.10 -9.31
N VAL A 303 13.60 -1.64 -10.43
CA VAL A 303 13.28 -1.11 -11.75
C VAL A 303 12.90 -2.26 -12.68
N ALA A 304 11.63 -2.28 -13.09
CA ALA A 304 11.17 -3.15 -14.17
C ALA A 304 11.75 -2.69 -15.51
N VAL A 305 12.22 -3.60 -16.34
CA VAL A 305 12.60 -3.31 -17.71
C VAL A 305 11.51 -3.88 -18.62
N VAL A 306 10.75 -2.96 -19.21
CA VAL A 306 9.63 -3.29 -20.10
C VAL A 306 10.08 -3.23 -21.55
N LEU A 307 9.79 -4.28 -22.33
CA LEU A 307 10.08 -4.33 -23.75
C LEU A 307 8.82 -4.02 -24.57
N ALA A 308 8.93 -3.20 -25.60
CA ALA A 308 7.83 -2.89 -26.51
C ALA A 308 7.30 -4.13 -27.25
N ASN A 309 8.18 -5.08 -27.52
CA ASN A 309 7.83 -6.40 -28.03
C ASN A 309 8.57 -7.50 -27.24
N PRO A 310 7.97 -8.07 -26.19
CA PRO A 310 8.60 -9.10 -25.37
C PRO A 310 8.82 -10.44 -26.12
N LYS A 311 8.27 -10.60 -27.33
CA LYS A 311 8.47 -11.78 -28.18
C LYS A 311 9.64 -11.63 -29.17
N ASP A 312 10.27 -10.46 -29.20
CA ASP A 312 11.47 -10.21 -30.03
C ASP A 312 12.71 -10.70 -29.29
N GLU A 313 13.15 -11.92 -29.62
CA GLU A 313 14.29 -12.58 -28.99
C GLU A 313 15.62 -11.82 -29.23
N ALA A 314 15.78 -11.12 -30.35
CA ALA A 314 16.96 -10.31 -30.62
C ALA A 314 16.99 -9.07 -29.72
N LEU A 315 15.85 -8.40 -29.56
CA LEU A 315 15.69 -7.29 -28.63
C LEU A 315 15.94 -7.75 -27.19
N LYS A 316 15.34 -8.85 -26.79
CA LYS A 316 15.49 -9.43 -25.44
C LYS A 316 16.95 -9.77 -25.14
N ALA A 317 17.66 -10.40 -26.07
CA ALA A 317 19.09 -10.69 -25.94
C ALA A 317 19.94 -9.42 -25.84
N LYS A 318 19.62 -8.39 -26.62
CA LYS A 318 20.30 -7.07 -26.57
C LYS A 318 20.12 -6.43 -25.19
N VAL A 319 18.90 -6.43 -24.65
CA VAL A 319 18.59 -5.86 -23.33
C VAL A 319 19.23 -6.67 -22.22
N ALA A 320 19.18 -8.02 -22.28
CA ALA A 320 19.85 -8.89 -21.33
C ALA A 320 21.36 -8.61 -21.23
N LYS A 321 22.01 -8.41 -22.37
CA LYS A 321 23.43 -8.03 -22.42
C LYS A 321 23.67 -6.69 -21.73
N LEU A 322 22.89 -5.67 -22.07
CA LEU A 322 23.00 -4.34 -21.47
C LEU A 322 22.82 -4.39 -19.94
N VAL A 323 21.75 -5.02 -19.46
CA VAL A 323 21.46 -5.13 -18.01
C VAL A 323 22.58 -5.88 -17.28
N LYS A 324 23.12 -6.95 -17.87
CA LYS A 324 24.28 -7.67 -17.33
C LYS A 324 25.53 -6.80 -17.27
N GLU A 325 25.80 -6.00 -18.29
CA GLU A 325 26.94 -5.06 -18.32
C GLU A 325 26.77 -3.97 -17.25
N LEU A 326 25.56 -3.47 -17.03
CA LEU A 326 25.26 -2.51 -15.97
C LEU A 326 25.47 -3.13 -14.58
N ALA A 327 24.95 -4.35 -14.36
CA ALA A 327 25.09 -5.05 -13.09
C ALA A 327 26.55 -5.40 -12.74
N ALA A 328 27.43 -5.50 -13.75
CA ALA A 328 28.85 -5.73 -13.55
C ALA A 328 29.63 -4.48 -13.08
N LYS A 329 28.98 -3.31 -13.01
CA LYS A 329 29.58 -2.03 -12.60
C LYS A 329 29.28 -1.78 -11.11
N PRO A 330 30.26 -1.94 -10.20
CA PRO A 330 30.01 -1.82 -8.75
C PRO A 330 29.49 -0.46 -8.30
N GLU A 331 29.87 0.60 -9.02
CA GLU A 331 29.48 2.00 -8.77
C GLU A 331 27.99 2.26 -8.96
N LEU A 332 27.27 1.44 -9.75
CA LEU A 332 25.86 1.57 -9.96
C LEU A 332 25.00 0.97 -8.82
N GLY A 333 25.62 0.30 -7.85
CA GLY A 333 24.93 -0.24 -6.69
C GLY A 333 23.83 -1.26 -7.04
N ILE A 334 23.86 -1.90 -8.20
CA ILE A 334 22.91 -2.95 -8.56
C ILE A 334 23.19 -4.18 -7.68
N ALA A 335 22.15 -4.66 -7.00
CA ALA A 335 22.22 -5.79 -6.08
C ALA A 335 21.89 -7.12 -6.78
N ASP A 336 20.85 -7.10 -7.61
CA ASP A 336 20.36 -8.30 -8.29
C ASP A 336 19.63 -7.94 -9.59
N VAL A 337 19.47 -8.92 -10.46
CA VAL A 337 18.69 -8.82 -11.71
C VAL A 337 17.84 -10.06 -11.87
N ALA A 338 16.52 -9.90 -11.80
CA ALA A 338 15.56 -10.96 -12.02
C ALA A 338 15.17 -11.06 -13.50
N ASP A 339 15.08 -12.27 -14.00
CA ASP A 339 14.45 -12.62 -15.27
C ASP A 339 12.94 -12.87 -15.10
N GLU A 340 12.21 -13.12 -16.18
CA GLU A 340 10.76 -13.39 -16.17
C GLU A 340 10.36 -14.51 -15.19
N SER A 341 11.20 -15.56 -15.06
CA SER A 341 10.93 -16.68 -14.15
C SER A 341 11.04 -16.25 -12.68
N ALA A 342 12.06 -15.47 -12.34
CA ALA A 342 12.26 -14.93 -11.00
C ALA A 342 11.20 -13.88 -10.65
N ILE A 343 10.84 -13.01 -11.61
CA ILE A 343 9.75 -12.04 -11.47
C ILE A 343 8.43 -12.74 -11.14
N ALA A 344 8.08 -13.79 -11.90
CA ALA A 344 6.87 -14.57 -11.69
C ALA A 344 6.81 -15.23 -10.31
N LYS A 345 7.95 -15.74 -9.80
CA LYS A 345 8.04 -16.30 -8.42
C LYS A 345 7.82 -15.27 -7.33
N MET A 346 8.21 -14.02 -7.57
CA MET A 346 7.97 -12.89 -6.66
C MET A 346 6.59 -12.24 -6.87
N GLY A 347 5.79 -12.74 -7.83
CA GLY A 347 4.46 -12.25 -8.13
C GLY A 347 4.40 -10.90 -8.83
N GLY A 348 5.51 -10.45 -9.40
CA GLY A 348 5.60 -9.20 -10.15
C GLY A 348 4.80 -9.22 -11.45
N THR A 349 4.64 -8.04 -12.06
CA THR A 349 3.89 -7.89 -13.31
C THR A 349 4.53 -8.64 -14.47
N PRO A 350 3.75 -9.35 -15.30
CA PRO A 350 4.27 -10.02 -16.50
C PRO A 350 4.68 -9.06 -17.64
N MET A 351 4.47 -7.75 -17.48
CA MET A 351 4.97 -6.76 -18.43
C MET A 351 6.50 -6.61 -18.40
N ALA A 352 7.14 -6.90 -17.27
CA ALA A 352 8.57 -6.79 -17.10
C ALA A 352 9.29 -8.03 -17.64
N SER A 353 10.25 -7.84 -18.55
CA SER A 353 11.14 -8.91 -19.02
C SER A 353 12.37 -9.08 -18.14
N PHE A 354 12.82 -8.02 -17.50
CA PHE A 354 13.86 -8.03 -16.47
C PHE A 354 13.43 -7.12 -15.33
N TRP A 355 14.03 -7.34 -14.13
CA TRP A 355 13.84 -6.45 -13.00
C TRP A 355 15.17 -6.26 -12.27
N ILE A 356 15.58 -5.02 -12.14
CA ILE A 356 16.85 -4.61 -11.52
C ILE A 356 16.54 -4.20 -10.07
N ASP A 357 17.24 -4.79 -9.10
CA ASP A 357 17.21 -4.37 -7.69
C ASP A 357 18.47 -3.59 -7.35
N PHE A 358 18.35 -2.56 -6.53
CA PHE A 358 19.48 -1.81 -6.02
C PHE A 358 19.85 -2.25 -4.60
N LYS A 359 21.10 -2.01 -4.21
CA LYS A 359 21.54 -2.09 -2.82
C LYS A 359 20.91 -0.95 -2.02
N PRO A 360 20.70 -1.10 -0.70
CA PRO A 360 20.39 0.03 0.17
C PRO A 360 21.37 1.18 -0.08
N GLY A 361 20.85 2.40 -0.11
CA GLY A 361 21.61 3.60 -0.46
C GLY A 361 21.51 4.04 -1.91
N TYR A 362 21.00 3.20 -2.82
CA TYR A 362 20.90 3.50 -4.25
C TYR A 362 19.44 3.45 -4.72
N THR A 363 19.08 4.36 -5.64
CA THR A 363 17.77 4.38 -6.31
C THR A 363 17.94 4.88 -7.74
N MET A 364 16.97 4.62 -8.62
CA MET A 364 17.00 5.18 -9.96
C MET A 364 16.62 6.67 -9.92
N GLY A 365 17.49 7.53 -10.45
CA GLY A 365 17.20 8.94 -10.67
C GLY A 365 16.33 9.16 -11.91
N ALA A 366 15.49 10.19 -11.87
CA ALA A 366 14.55 10.49 -12.95
C ALA A 366 15.15 11.36 -14.09
N ASP A 367 16.29 12.04 -13.86
CA ASP A 367 16.89 13.00 -14.81
C ASP A 367 17.94 12.32 -15.70
N PRO A 368 17.64 12.09 -17.00
CA PRO A 368 18.57 11.42 -17.92
C PRO A 368 19.83 12.24 -18.24
N SER A 369 19.86 13.52 -17.89
CA SER A 369 21.03 14.40 -18.12
C SER A 369 22.11 14.30 -17.04
N LYS A 370 21.78 13.67 -15.89
CA LYS A 370 22.70 13.52 -14.77
C LYS A 370 23.80 12.50 -15.06
N PRO A 371 24.94 12.57 -14.35
CA PRO A 371 25.96 11.52 -14.38
C PRO A 371 25.40 10.14 -14.05
N ALA A 372 26.17 9.08 -14.38
CA ALA A 372 25.76 7.69 -14.08
C ALA A 372 25.38 7.46 -12.61
N VAL A 373 26.05 8.17 -11.70
CA VAL A 373 25.71 8.23 -10.26
C VAL A 373 25.81 9.68 -9.81
N SER A 374 24.83 10.13 -9.03
CA SER A 374 24.78 11.47 -8.43
C SER A 374 24.26 11.38 -6.99
N PRO A 375 24.40 12.45 -6.17
CA PRO A 375 23.79 12.48 -4.85
C PRO A 375 22.27 12.25 -4.91
N GLY A 376 21.75 11.48 -3.95
CA GLY A 376 20.31 11.16 -3.87
C GLY A 376 19.45 12.41 -3.72
N THR A 377 18.36 12.45 -4.45
CA THR A 377 17.35 13.52 -4.42
C THR A 377 16.39 13.39 -3.24
N VAL A 378 16.25 12.19 -2.71
CA VAL A 378 15.50 11.86 -1.47
C VAL A 378 16.45 11.31 -0.42
N LYS A 379 16.02 11.25 0.85
CA LYS A 379 16.82 10.71 1.97
C LYS A 379 16.45 9.28 2.33
N GLY A 380 15.29 8.83 1.92
CA GLY A 380 14.84 7.45 2.05
C GLY A 380 13.98 7.05 0.87
N ASN A 381 13.90 5.76 0.60
CA ASN A 381 13.03 5.19 -0.43
C ASN A 381 12.65 3.74 -0.08
N HIS A 382 11.62 3.28 -0.74
CA HIS A 382 11.11 1.91 -0.74
C HIS A 382 10.95 1.41 -2.18
N GLY A 383 10.49 0.18 -2.39
CA GLY A 383 10.32 -0.37 -3.73
C GLY A 383 11.42 -1.35 -4.14
N TYR A 384 12.37 -1.66 -3.25
CA TYR A 384 13.38 -2.71 -3.47
C TYR A 384 12.74 -4.10 -3.56
N PHE A 385 13.52 -5.13 -3.85
CA PHE A 385 12.97 -6.49 -3.87
C PHE A 385 12.39 -6.91 -2.52
N PRO A 386 11.28 -7.67 -2.54
CA PRO A 386 10.67 -8.18 -1.30
C PRO A 386 11.55 -9.16 -0.53
N THR A 387 12.71 -9.55 -1.06
CA THR A 387 13.73 -10.33 -0.38
C THR A 387 14.59 -9.50 0.56
N GLN A 388 14.65 -8.17 0.38
CA GLN A 388 15.42 -7.29 1.25
C GLN A 388 14.75 -7.12 2.62
N PRO A 389 15.47 -7.37 3.75
CA PRO A 389 14.84 -7.33 5.10
C PRO A 389 14.28 -5.98 5.50
N ASN A 390 14.87 -4.86 5.04
CA ASN A 390 14.44 -3.50 5.31
C ASN A 390 13.13 -3.11 4.61
N MET A 391 12.66 -3.94 3.66
CA MET A 391 11.35 -3.77 3.03
C MET A 391 10.20 -4.42 3.82
N ARG A 392 10.48 -5.16 4.90
CA ARG A 392 9.43 -5.81 5.69
C ARG A 392 8.42 -4.80 6.20
N ALA A 393 7.16 -5.14 6.01
CA ALA A 393 6.00 -4.41 6.52
C ALA A 393 5.57 -4.91 7.91
N THR A 394 4.71 -4.15 8.56
CA THR A 394 4.16 -4.44 9.90
C THR A 394 2.81 -5.15 9.81
N PHE A 395 2.54 -6.06 10.75
CA PHE A 395 1.22 -6.64 11.00
C PHE A 395 1.01 -6.85 12.48
N ILE A 396 -0.06 -6.25 13.00
CA ILE A 396 -0.57 -6.40 14.36
C ILE A 396 -2.07 -6.56 14.27
N LEU A 397 -2.64 -7.55 14.97
CA LEU A 397 -4.08 -7.79 15.02
C LEU A 397 -4.50 -8.01 16.48
N GLU A 398 -5.39 -7.16 17.00
CA GLU A 398 -5.80 -7.17 18.39
C GLU A 398 -7.34 -7.04 18.50
N GLY A 399 -7.93 -7.70 19.47
CA GLY A 399 -9.36 -7.67 19.79
C GLY A 399 -9.78 -8.84 20.64
N ASP A 400 -10.99 -8.78 21.19
CA ASP A 400 -11.53 -9.86 22.03
C ASP A 400 -11.53 -11.21 21.31
N GLY A 401 -11.04 -12.26 21.96
CA GLY A 401 -10.96 -13.62 21.38
C GLY A 401 -9.87 -13.79 20.31
N ILE A 402 -9.08 -12.76 19.98
CA ILE A 402 -7.87 -12.89 19.18
C ILE A 402 -6.73 -13.27 20.12
N ALA A 403 -6.16 -14.46 19.88
CA ALA A 403 -5.11 -14.97 20.74
C ALA A 403 -3.84 -14.10 20.64
N LYS A 404 -3.30 -13.72 21.80
CA LYS A 404 -1.96 -13.15 21.88
C LYS A 404 -0.95 -14.15 21.33
N LYS A 405 -0.28 -13.79 20.24
CA LYS A 405 0.66 -14.67 19.54
C LYS A 405 1.74 -13.90 18.82
N SER A 406 2.98 -14.22 19.10
CA SER A 406 4.11 -13.80 18.26
C SER A 406 4.20 -14.75 17.06
N LEU A 407 4.07 -14.20 15.87
CA LEU A 407 4.29 -14.89 14.60
C LEU A 407 5.75 -14.71 14.17
N GLY A 408 6.27 -15.64 13.38
CA GLY A 408 7.48 -15.40 12.61
C GLY A 408 7.22 -14.39 11.48
N GLU A 409 8.08 -14.41 10.45
CA GLU A 409 7.80 -13.70 9.20
C GLU A 409 6.59 -14.34 8.52
N ILE A 410 5.64 -13.50 8.05
CA ILE A 410 4.44 -13.92 7.33
C ILE A 410 4.47 -13.40 5.89
N ASP A 411 3.64 -13.94 5.04
CA ASP A 411 3.41 -13.44 3.68
C ASP A 411 2.29 -12.40 3.69
N MET A 412 2.44 -11.30 2.96
CA MET A 412 1.42 -10.25 2.90
C MET A 412 0.06 -10.76 2.40
N ARG A 413 0.07 -11.78 1.54
CA ARG A 413 -1.15 -12.42 1.04
C ARG A 413 -1.96 -13.14 2.11
N ASP A 414 -1.35 -13.45 3.26
CA ASP A 414 -2.03 -14.09 4.39
C ASP A 414 -2.90 -13.11 5.19
N VAL A 415 -2.72 -11.79 4.99
CA VAL A 415 -3.44 -10.75 5.75
C VAL A 415 -4.94 -10.77 5.41
N ALA A 416 -5.32 -10.61 4.13
CA ALA A 416 -6.73 -10.58 3.74
C ALA A 416 -7.54 -11.81 4.21
N PRO A 417 -7.11 -13.06 3.98
CA PRO A 417 -7.83 -14.22 4.46
C PRO A 417 -7.84 -14.34 5.99
N THR A 418 -6.85 -13.80 6.69
CA THR A 418 -6.84 -13.71 8.16
C THR A 418 -7.92 -12.76 8.66
N LEU A 419 -8.03 -11.56 8.07
CA LEU A 419 -9.03 -10.57 8.44
C LEU A 419 -10.44 -11.03 8.06
N ALA A 420 -10.63 -11.70 6.93
CA ALA A 420 -11.89 -12.31 6.55
C ALA A 420 -12.35 -13.33 7.59
N LYS A 421 -11.42 -14.15 8.11
CA LYS A 421 -11.71 -15.11 9.19
C LYS A 421 -12.09 -14.42 10.51
N VAL A 422 -11.45 -13.28 10.86
CA VAL A 422 -11.82 -12.48 12.04
C VAL A 422 -13.24 -11.98 11.94
N MET A 423 -13.65 -11.52 10.78
CA MET A 423 -14.99 -10.99 10.50
C MET A 423 -16.05 -12.07 10.25
N ASP A 424 -15.65 -13.35 10.21
CA ASP A 424 -16.51 -14.49 9.84
C ASP A 424 -17.16 -14.32 8.45
N VAL A 425 -16.37 -13.83 7.49
CA VAL A 425 -16.82 -13.54 6.12
C VAL A 425 -16.19 -14.54 5.14
N PRO A 426 -16.99 -15.22 4.29
CA PRO A 426 -16.46 -16.06 3.22
C PRO A 426 -15.60 -15.22 2.24
N PHE A 427 -14.36 -15.62 2.06
CA PHE A 427 -13.41 -14.93 1.18
C PHE A 427 -12.73 -15.92 0.23
N PRO A 428 -13.38 -16.26 -0.91
CA PRO A 428 -12.82 -17.19 -1.86
C PRO A 428 -11.76 -16.52 -2.75
N GLY A 429 -10.69 -17.24 -3.06
CA GLY A 429 -9.75 -16.89 -4.11
C GLY A 429 -8.43 -16.26 -3.71
N PRO A 430 -8.08 -15.99 -2.42
CA PRO A 430 -6.74 -15.54 -2.07
C PRO A 430 -5.70 -16.64 -2.35
N ASP A 431 -4.46 -16.25 -2.62
CA ASP A 431 -3.31 -17.17 -2.65
C ASP A 431 -2.78 -17.46 -1.26
N GLY A 432 -2.97 -16.51 -0.34
CA GLY A 432 -2.60 -16.61 1.07
C GLY A 432 -3.55 -17.46 1.88
N LYS A 433 -3.18 -17.72 3.15
CA LYS A 433 -3.93 -18.55 4.09
C LYS A 433 -4.13 -17.80 5.42
N PRO A 434 -5.24 -18.06 6.16
CA PRO A 434 -5.40 -17.52 7.49
C PRO A 434 -4.24 -17.94 8.42
N LEU A 435 -3.78 -17.02 9.26
CA LEU A 435 -2.64 -17.22 10.17
C LEU A 435 -2.98 -18.04 11.43
N TYR A 436 -4.27 -18.38 11.61
CA TYR A 436 -4.77 -19.19 12.76
C TYR A 436 -6.05 -19.95 12.41
#